data_c3e40d634f3fc3aba4f252aa9dcff62a
#
_entry.id   c3e40d634f3fc3aba4f252aa9dcff62a
#
_cell.length_a   1.000
_cell.length_b   1.000
_cell.length_c   1.000
_cell.angle_alpha   90.00
_cell.angle_beta   90.00
_cell.angle_gamma   90.00
#
_symmetry.space_group_name_H-M   'P 1'
#
loop_
_entity.id
_entity.type
_entity.pdbx_description
1 polymer ?
#
loop_
_entity_poly.entity_id
_entity_poly.type
_entity_poly.pdbx_seq_one_letter_code
_entity_poly.pdbx_strand_id
1 'polypeptide(L)'
;MRNKTSQPTPSRLGRMARWHKTTTYLVLLVCAVTGAAWFILSELFELMPPQLRFWWVTHGIAGLLTFFVIGSAVSQHVLVTWRSRRNRLAGALATTVFALITVSTAMLYYGNDFTRDFAKWTHIGLGISLCLLFPWHIIKGRKSTHQIRT
;
A
#
# COMPACT_ATOMS: atom_id res chain seq x y z
N MET A 1 -0.77 45.00 29.14
CA MET A 1 -1.03 44.34 27.81
C MET A 1 -0.32 42.99 27.82
N ARG A 2 -1.08 41.87 27.87
CA ARG A 2 -0.55 40.51 27.91
C ARG A 2 -0.31 40.08 26.47
N ASN A 3 0.95 39.93 26.06
CA ASN A 3 1.35 39.46 24.76
C ASN A 3 0.87 38.01 24.64
N LYS A 4 -0.19 37.74 23.84
CA LYS A 4 -0.59 36.38 23.44
C LYS A 4 0.51 35.86 22.54
N THR A 5 1.47 35.15 23.11
CA THR A 5 2.40 34.33 22.36
C THR A 5 1.57 33.32 21.53
N SER A 6 1.53 33.54 20.22
CA SER A 6 0.89 32.66 19.29
C SER A 6 1.51 31.25 19.42
N GLN A 7 0.79 30.33 20.03
CA GLN A 7 1.18 28.92 20.08
C GLN A 7 1.41 28.44 18.66
N PRO A 8 2.56 27.86 18.36
CA PRO A 8 2.80 27.33 17.01
C PRO A 8 1.76 26.28 16.71
N THR A 9 0.99 26.48 15.65
CA THR A 9 0.04 25.49 15.13
C THR A 9 0.78 24.18 14.90
N PRO A 10 0.27 23.04 15.44
CA PRO A 10 0.94 21.75 15.31
C PRO A 10 1.19 21.48 13.83
N SER A 11 2.46 21.33 13.47
CA SER A 11 2.92 21.17 12.10
C SER A 11 2.16 20.03 11.41
N ARG A 12 1.48 20.33 10.30
CA ARG A 12 0.80 19.34 9.44
C ARG A 12 1.79 18.45 8.68
N LEU A 13 3.08 18.55 8.97
CA LEU A 13 4.16 17.79 8.34
C LEU A 13 3.94 16.29 8.47
N GLY A 14 3.95 15.60 7.35
CA GLY A 14 3.74 14.15 7.25
C GLY A 14 2.28 13.68 7.23
N ARG A 15 1.29 14.59 7.24
CA ARG A 15 -0.12 14.25 7.04
C ARG A 15 -0.47 14.29 5.56
N MET A 16 -0.87 13.15 5.02
CA MET A 16 -1.42 13.08 3.66
C MET A 16 -2.71 13.89 3.56
N ALA A 17 -2.92 14.58 2.43
CA ALA A 17 -4.17 15.25 2.12
C ALA A 17 -5.34 14.25 2.17
N ARG A 18 -6.55 14.73 2.52
CA ARG A 18 -7.72 13.84 2.64
C ARG A 18 -8.01 13.08 1.36
N TRP A 19 -8.01 13.77 0.22
CA TRP A 19 -8.26 13.17 -1.10
C TRP A 19 -7.22 12.08 -1.41
N HIS A 20 -5.92 12.35 -1.21
CA HIS A 20 -4.84 11.40 -1.45
C HIS A 20 -5.00 10.13 -0.59
N LYS A 21 -5.32 10.30 0.69
CA LYS A 21 -5.60 9.17 1.60
C LYS A 21 -6.79 8.34 1.14
N THR A 22 -7.89 8.98 0.75
CA THR A 22 -9.08 8.29 0.26
C THR A 22 -8.79 7.55 -1.03
N THR A 23 -8.10 8.18 -1.99
CA THR A 23 -7.67 7.54 -3.24
C THR A 23 -6.78 6.33 -2.96
N THR A 24 -5.80 6.45 -2.04
CA THR A 24 -4.95 5.32 -1.64
C THR A 24 -5.77 4.14 -1.13
N TYR A 25 -6.74 4.40 -0.25
CA TYR A 25 -7.58 3.32 0.30
C TYR A 25 -8.46 2.67 -0.75
N LEU A 26 -9.07 3.46 -1.64
CA LEU A 26 -9.92 2.93 -2.71
C LEU A 26 -9.12 2.09 -3.71
N VAL A 27 -7.98 2.59 -4.16
CA VAL A 27 -7.15 1.88 -5.14
C VAL A 27 -6.60 0.58 -4.54
N LEU A 28 -6.11 0.61 -3.30
CA LEU A 28 -5.65 -0.60 -2.59
C LEU A 28 -6.78 -1.60 -2.39
N LEU A 29 -7.99 -1.14 -2.03
CA LEU A 29 -9.15 -2.01 -1.87
C LEU A 29 -9.52 -2.69 -3.18
N VAL A 30 -9.60 -1.93 -4.27
CA VAL A 30 -9.90 -2.49 -5.61
C VAL A 30 -8.81 -3.48 -6.01
N CYS A 31 -7.54 -3.16 -5.81
CA CYS A 31 -6.43 -4.05 -6.12
C CYS A 31 -6.50 -5.35 -5.30
N ALA A 32 -6.78 -5.26 -4.00
CA ALA A 32 -6.91 -6.43 -3.13
C ALA A 32 -8.11 -7.32 -3.50
N VAL A 33 -9.28 -6.72 -3.73
CA VAL A 33 -10.51 -7.45 -4.10
C VAL A 33 -10.34 -8.14 -5.46
N THR A 34 -9.83 -7.44 -6.45
CA THR A 34 -9.66 -8.01 -7.80
C THR A 34 -8.56 -9.08 -7.84
N GLY A 35 -7.48 -8.91 -7.08
CA GLY A 35 -6.44 -9.92 -6.94
C GLY A 35 -6.94 -11.18 -6.23
N ALA A 36 -7.70 -11.01 -5.13
CA ALA A 36 -8.33 -12.14 -4.42
C ALA A 36 -9.34 -12.86 -5.30
N ALA A 37 -10.21 -12.13 -6.02
CA ALA A 37 -11.17 -12.72 -6.95
C ALA A 37 -10.45 -13.48 -8.06
N TRP A 38 -9.43 -12.90 -8.67
CA TRP A 38 -8.65 -13.60 -9.68
C TRP A 38 -8.01 -14.88 -9.13
N PHE A 39 -7.35 -14.80 -7.98
CA PHE A 39 -6.74 -15.96 -7.33
C PHE A 39 -7.77 -17.07 -7.06
N ILE A 40 -8.90 -16.73 -6.44
CA ILE A 40 -9.95 -17.72 -6.13
C ILE A 40 -10.51 -18.36 -7.41
N LEU A 41 -10.83 -17.55 -8.41
CA LEU A 41 -11.44 -18.05 -9.64
C LEU A 41 -10.46 -18.89 -10.49
N SER A 42 -9.15 -18.56 -10.50
CA SER A 42 -8.17 -19.31 -11.26
C SER A 42 -7.67 -20.56 -10.55
N GLU A 43 -7.39 -20.47 -9.24
CA GLU A 43 -6.74 -21.57 -8.52
C GLU A 43 -7.72 -22.53 -7.82
N LEU A 44 -8.92 -22.02 -7.40
CA LEU A 44 -9.91 -22.89 -6.74
C LEU A 44 -11.00 -23.37 -7.70
N PHE A 45 -11.41 -22.53 -8.65
CA PHE A 45 -12.46 -22.87 -9.62
C PHE A 45 -11.90 -23.24 -11.00
N GLU A 46 -10.58 -23.21 -11.17
CA GLU A 46 -9.87 -23.58 -12.41
C GLU A 46 -10.41 -22.89 -13.68
N LEU A 47 -10.97 -21.69 -13.52
CA LEU A 47 -11.49 -20.92 -14.64
C LEU A 47 -10.34 -20.44 -15.53
N MET A 48 -10.57 -20.51 -16.84
CA MET A 48 -9.62 -20.10 -17.87
C MET A 48 -10.02 -18.77 -18.54
N PRO A 49 -9.10 -18.07 -19.21
CA PRO A 49 -9.50 -17.00 -20.12
C PRO A 49 -10.46 -17.55 -21.20
N PRO A 50 -11.51 -16.78 -21.61
CA PRO A 50 -11.69 -15.33 -21.39
C PRO A 50 -12.39 -14.93 -20.09
N GLN A 51 -12.92 -15.86 -19.28
CA GLN A 51 -13.73 -15.57 -18.08
C GLN A 51 -12.95 -14.75 -17.03
N LEU A 52 -11.63 -14.95 -16.95
CA LEU A 52 -10.77 -14.24 -16.01
C LEU A 52 -10.30 -12.86 -16.49
N ARG A 53 -10.53 -12.52 -17.77
CA ARG A 53 -9.97 -11.29 -18.38
C ARG A 53 -10.33 -10.03 -17.62
N PHE A 54 -11.55 -9.91 -17.15
CA PHE A 54 -12.01 -8.76 -16.36
C PHE A 54 -11.16 -8.61 -15.08
N TRP A 55 -10.97 -9.69 -14.34
CA TRP A 55 -10.30 -9.67 -13.04
C TRP A 55 -8.80 -9.33 -13.15
N TRP A 56 -8.08 -10.01 -14.04
CA TRP A 56 -6.64 -9.75 -14.15
C TRP A 56 -6.32 -8.40 -14.79
N VAL A 57 -7.11 -7.92 -15.76
CA VAL A 57 -6.94 -6.58 -16.33
C VAL A 57 -7.23 -5.51 -15.28
N THR A 58 -8.33 -5.64 -14.53
CA THR A 58 -8.69 -4.69 -13.49
C THR A 58 -7.65 -4.70 -12.36
N HIS A 59 -7.16 -5.88 -11.97
CA HIS A 59 -6.08 -6.00 -11.00
C HIS A 59 -4.78 -5.32 -11.47
N GLY A 60 -4.40 -5.53 -12.71
CA GLY A 60 -3.21 -4.90 -13.31
C GLY A 60 -3.32 -3.37 -13.34
N ILE A 61 -4.46 -2.83 -13.78
CA ILE A 61 -4.71 -1.37 -13.77
C ILE A 61 -4.68 -0.83 -12.34
N ALA A 62 -5.37 -1.49 -11.40
CA ALA A 62 -5.36 -1.10 -9.99
C ALA A 62 -3.95 -1.17 -9.39
N GLY A 63 -3.15 -2.16 -9.77
CA GLY A 63 -1.74 -2.27 -9.37
C GLY A 63 -0.88 -1.10 -9.84
N LEU A 64 -1.01 -0.70 -11.11
CA LEU A 64 -0.35 0.49 -11.65
C LEU A 64 -0.77 1.76 -10.92
N LEU A 65 -2.07 1.95 -10.70
CA LEU A 65 -2.57 3.11 -9.93
C LEU A 65 -2.05 3.11 -8.50
N THR A 66 -1.96 1.93 -7.85
CA THR A 66 -1.38 1.77 -6.52
C THR A 66 0.09 2.21 -6.52
N PHE A 67 0.86 1.82 -7.53
CA PHE A 67 2.25 2.23 -7.66
C PHE A 67 2.40 3.75 -7.72
N PHE A 68 1.60 4.44 -8.54
CA PHE A 68 1.62 5.91 -8.65
C PHE A 68 1.19 6.60 -7.34
N VAL A 69 0.11 6.14 -6.72
CA VAL A 69 -0.43 6.75 -5.51
C VAL A 69 0.52 6.57 -4.32
N ILE A 70 1.10 5.39 -4.14
CA ILE A 70 2.07 5.14 -3.06
C ILE A 70 3.40 5.85 -3.38
N GLY A 71 3.87 5.81 -4.62
CA GLY A 71 5.07 6.52 -5.05
C GLY A 71 4.99 8.02 -4.75
N SER A 72 3.83 8.65 -5.02
CA SER A 72 3.62 10.07 -4.70
C SER A 72 3.59 10.36 -3.19
N ALA A 73 3.28 9.37 -2.34
CA ALA A 73 3.29 9.51 -0.89
C ALA A 73 4.72 9.45 -0.29
N VAL A 74 5.71 8.95 -1.02
CA VAL A 74 7.07 8.73 -0.50
C VAL A 74 7.68 10.03 0.01
N SER A 75 7.68 11.10 -0.79
CA SER A 75 8.29 12.38 -0.43
C SER A 75 7.59 13.07 0.73
N GLN A 76 6.28 13.05 0.75
CA GLN A 76 5.46 13.83 1.69
C GLN A 76 5.12 13.08 2.98
N HIS A 77 5.05 11.75 2.92
CA HIS A 77 4.65 10.93 4.06
C HIS A 77 5.80 10.05 4.56
N VAL A 78 6.39 9.22 3.72
CA VAL A 78 7.40 8.24 4.17
C VAL A 78 8.64 8.93 4.71
N LEU A 79 9.25 9.85 3.95
CA LEU A 79 10.48 10.54 4.36
C LEU A 79 10.27 11.42 5.59
N VAL A 80 9.14 12.12 5.66
CA VAL A 80 8.82 13.00 6.79
C VAL A 80 8.56 12.21 8.07
N THR A 81 7.77 11.12 8.01
CA THR A 81 7.51 10.27 9.17
C THR A 81 8.75 9.50 9.61
N TRP A 82 9.62 9.13 8.68
CA TRP A 82 10.91 8.53 8.99
C TRP A 82 11.80 9.49 9.79
N ARG A 83 11.95 10.73 9.35
CA ARG A 83 12.73 11.77 10.05
C ARG A 83 12.16 12.08 11.43
N SER A 84 10.84 12.13 11.56
CA SER A 84 10.16 12.41 12.84
C SER A 84 10.13 11.23 13.82
N ARG A 85 10.76 10.12 13.49
CA ARG A 85 10.83 8.87 14.28
C ARG A 85 9.46 8.24 14.64
N ARG A 86 8.40 8.60 13.93
CA ARG A 86 7.03 8.15 14.23
C ARG A 86 6.69 6.90 13.45
N ASN A 87 6.17 5.89 14.16
CA ASN A 87 5.68 4.63 13.57
C ASN A 87 6.62 3.99 12.54
N ARG A 88 7.95 4.07 12.78
CA ARG A 88 8.99 3.64 11.82
C ARG A 88 8.86 2.17 11.43
N LEU A 89 8.65 1.28 12.43
CA LEU A 89 8.61 -0.15 12.18
C LEU A 89 7.47 -0.52 11.23
N ALA A 90 6.22 -0.12 11.54
CA ALA A 90 5.08 -0.42 10.70
C ALA A 90 5.18 0.25 9.33
N GLY A 91 5.75 1.47 9.26
CA GLY A 91 6.02 2.15 7.99
C GLY A 91 7.07 1.44 7.16
N ALA A 92 8.20 1.04 7.77
CA ALA A 92 9.26 0.29 7.09
C ALA A 92 8.76 -1.04 6.54
N LEU A 93 8.06 -1.84 7.36
CA LEU A 93 7.50 -3.12 6.91
C LEU A 93 6.53 -2.95 5.73
N ALA A 94 5.59 -2.01 5.82
CA ALA A 94 4.65 -1.76 4.73
C ALA A 94 5.38 -1.30 3.44
N THR A 95 6.38 -0.42 3.55
CA THR A 95 7.16 0.06 2.41
C THR A 95 8.01 -1.06 1.79
N THR A 96 8.63 -1.90 2.62
CA THR A 96 9.44 -3.03 2.15
C THR A 96 8.57 -4.06 1.44
N VAL A 97 7.42 -4.44 2.01
CA VAL A 97 6.49 -5.38 1.36
C VAL A 97 5.99 -4.81 0.03
N PHE A 98 5.67 -3.52 -0.02
CA PHE A 98 5.26 -2.88 -1.26
C PHE A 98 6.38 -2.87 -2.32
N ALA A 99 7.61 -2.61 -1.93
CA ALA A 99 8.76 -2.67 -2.84
C ALA A 99 8.97 -4.10 -3.38
N LEU A 100 8.86 -5.12 -2.53
CA LEU A 100 8.97 -6.52 -2.94
C LEU A 100 7.82 -6.95 -3.87
N ILE A 101 6.58 -6.49 -3.63
CA ILE A 101 5.45 -6.68 -4.55
C ILE A 101 5.78 -6.07 -5.92
N THR A 102 6.35 -4.87 -5.96
CA THR A 102 6.74 -4.21 -7.22
C THR A 102 7.79 -5.04 -7.98
N VAL A 103 8.80 -5.56 -7.29
CA VAL A 103 9.81 -6.43 -7.89
C VAL A 103 9.19 -7.74 -8.40
N SER A 104 8.34 -8.40 -7.61
CA SER A 104 7.66 -9.62 -8.03
C SER A 104 6.74 -9.38 -9.23
N THR A 105 6.09 -8.22 -9.31
CA THR A 105 5.30 -7.82 -10.48
C THR A 105 6.17 -7.70 -11.73
N ALA A 106 7.34 -7.05 -11.64
CA ALA A 106 8.28 -6.98 -12.75
C ALA A 106 8.74 -8.38 -13.21
N MET A 107 9.00 -9.28 -12.26
CA MET A 107 9.36 -10.69 -12.58
C MET A 107 8.22 -11.44 -13.25
N LEU A 108 6.96 -11.18 -12.91
CA LEU A 108 5.79 -11.76 -13.58
C LEU A 108 5.70 -11.35 -15.05
N TYR A 109 6.04 -10.10 -15.37
CA TYR A 109 5.97 -9.59 -16.73
C TYR A 109 7.19 -9.93 -17.58
N TYR A 110 8.38 -9.89 -17.00
CA TYR A 110 9.66 -9.98 -17.74
C TYR A 110 10.49 -11.22 -17.42
N GLY A 111 10.08 -12.02 -16.43
CA GLY A 111 10.78 -13.24 -16.05
C GLY A 111 10.58 -14.39 -17.04
N ASN A 112 11.50 -15.36 -17.01
CA ASN A 112 11.33 -16.66 -17.67
C ASN A 112 10.35 -17.55 -16.88
N ASP A 113 10.00 -18.73 -17.40
CA ASP A 113 8.97 -19.58 -16.80
C ASP A 113 9.29 -19.95 -15.35
N PHE A 114 10.54 -20.29 -15.04
CA PHE A 114 10.97 -20.60 -13.68
C PHE A 114 10.80 -19.41 -12.72
N THR A 115 11.21 -18.21 -13.12
CA THR A 115 11.09 -17.01 -12.31
C THR A 115 9.66 -16.53 -12.17
N ARG A 116 8.79 -16.78 -13.15
CA ARG A 116 7.36 -16.45 -13.10
C ARG A 116 6.61 -17.23 -12.04
N ASP A 117 6.85 -18.54 -11.92
CA ASP A 117 6.21 -19.35 -10.90
C ASP A 117 6.61 -18.92 -9.49
N PHE A 118 7.89 -18.70 -9.27
CA PHE A 118 8.38 -18.13 -8.01
C PHE A 118 7.77 -16.76 -7.73
N ALA A 119 7.74 -15.86 -8.71
CA ALA A 119 7.18 -14.53 -8.59
C ALA A 119 5.67 -14.55 -8.33
N LYS A 120 4.92 -15.48 -8.93
CA LYS A 120 3.47 -15.67 -8.70
C LYS A 120 3.19 -15.91 -7.21
N TRP A 121 3.80 -16.91 -6.64
CA TRP A 121 3.55 -17.27 -5.24
C TRP A 121 4.10 -16.21 -4.27
N THR A 122 5.24 -15.61 -4.59
CA THR A 122 5.80 -14.49 -3.82
C THR A 122 4.85 -13.28 -3.86
N HIS A 123 4.33 -12.93 -5.04
CA HIS A 123 3.39 -11.81 -5.20
C HIS A 123 2.10 -12.03 -4.39
N ILE A 124 1.53 -13.23 -4.46
CA ILE A 124 0.32 -13.60 -3.70
C ILE A 124 0.58 -13.50 -2.19
N GLY A 125 1.66 -14.11 -1.70
CA GLY A 125 2.01 -14.09 -0.28
C GLY A 125 2.26 -12.68 0.26
N LEU A 126 2.97 -11.86 -0.51
CA LEU A 126 3.22 -10.45 -0.17
C LEU A 126 1.92 -9.62 -0.23
N GLY A 127 1.04 -9.88 -1.20
CA GLY A 127 -0.28 -9.24 -1.31
C GLY A 127 -1.15 -9.50 -0.08
N ILE A 128 -1.24 -10.76 0.36
CA ILE A 128 -1.94 -11.14 1.60
C ILE A 128 -1.30 -10.45 2.81
N SER A 129 0.05 -10.45 2.88
CA SER A 129 0.77 -9.77 3.96
C SER A 129 0.47 -8.28 4.01
N LEU A 130 0.36 -7.61 2.85
CA LEU A 130 0.02 -6.19 2.77
C LEU A 130 -1.41 -5.92 3.24
N CYS A 131 -2.36 -6.81 2.96
CA CYS A 131 -3.74 -6.71 3.46
C CYS A 131 -3.82 -6.69 5.00
N LEU A 132 -2.88 -7.32 5.69
CA LEU A 132 -2.78 -7.30 7.16
C LEU A 132 -1.93 -6.13 7.67
N LEU A 133 -0.78 -5.88 7.05
CA LEU A 133 0.17 -4.85 7.47
C LEU A 133 -0.36 -3.43 7.27
N PHE A 134 -1.13 -3.20 6.20
CA PHE A 134 -1.61 -1.85 5.91
C PHE A 134 -2.62 -1.32 6.93
N PRO A 135 -3.68 -2.06 7.33
CA PRO A 135 -4.55 -1.67 8.44
C PRO A 135 -3.80 -1.50 9.76
N TRP A 136 -2.87 -2.41 10.07
CA TRP A 136 -2.04 -2.29 11.26
C TRP A 136 -1.19 -1.01 11.25
N HIS A 137 -0.57 -0.67 10.10
CA HIS A 137 0.16 0.59 9.92
C HIS A 137 -0.72 1.81 10.20
N ILE A 138 -1.96 1.82 9.71
CA ILE A 138 -2.92 2.91 9.93
C ILE A 138 -3.27 3.05 11.42
N ILE A 139 -3.58 1.93 12.08
CA ILE A 139 -3.96 1.91 13.51
C ILE A 139 -2.81 2.42 14.38
N LYS A 140 -1.60 1.91 14.16
CA LYS A 140 -0.39 2.38 14.87
C LYS A 140 -0.12 3.86 14.61
N GLY A 141 -0.26 4.31 13.36
CA GLY A 141 -0.10 5.72 12.98
C GLY A 141 -1.09 6.64 13.69
N ARG A 142 -2.35 6.25 13.83
CA ARG A 142 -3.39 6.99 14.56
C ARG A 142 -3.05 7.10 16.06
N LYS A 143 -2.68 6.00 16.71
CA LYS A 143 -2.30 5.98 18.14
C LYS A 143 -1.12 6.90 18.43
N SER A 144 -0.07 6.88 17.59
CA SER A 144 1.09 7.75 17.75
C SER A 144 0.80 9.25 17.60
N THR A 145 -0.34 9.60 17.01
CA THR A 145 -0.77 11.01 16.86
C THR A 145 -1.57 11.49 18.07
N HIS A 146 -2.27 10.61 18.77
CA HIS A 146 -3.03 10.95 19.98
C HIS A 146 -2.12 11.22 21.17
N GLN A 147 -1.03 10.47 21.35
CA GLN A 147 -0.08 10.61 22.47
C GLN A 147 0.66 11.95 22.53
N ILE A 148 0.62 12.76 21.48
CA ILE A 148 1.28 14.07 21.43
C ILE A 148 0.29 15.20 21.80
N ARG A 149 -1.00 14.89 21.96
CA ARG A 149 -2.05 15.87 22.29
C ARG A 149 -2.45 15.88 23.77
N THR A 150 -2.01 14.90 24.52
CA THR A 150 -2.11 14.82 26.00
C THR A 150 -0.81 15.26 26.63
#